data_6a0b0d34949225efcb772bd1bfee86cc
#
_entry.id   6a0b0d34949225efcb772bd1bfee86cc
#
_cell.length_a   1.000
_cell.length_b   1.000
_cell.length_c   1.000
_cell.angle_alpha   90.00
_cell.angle_beta   90.00
_cell.angle_gamma   90.00
#
_symmetry.space_group_name_H-M   'P 1'
#
loop_
_entity.id
_entity.type
_entity.pdbx_description
1 polymer ?
#
loop_
_entity_poly.entity_id
_entity_poly.type
_entity_poly.pdbx_seq_one_letter_code
_entity_poly.pdbx_strand_id
1 'polypeptide(L)'
;MPGTVLLLAAAPAGRGRLVDAASVLPVLAAVSPPVLSGAETANVVELADPLEPQAVLTRLRAAAVSPGPLTVFVTGQLHLDRRQRLPHLALARSTPATIRYTGLPWHWFRDELRLRPPGSTALLLDLHADAETWEWLRAHPLDCGRGTTVLGRIAPPPGRRAPAGPGYMKAVATLLRSGLRPPLDRLHEQALARIAPEAGVGVDLVLTTHPPAPGDPHAAISEAARAGRHAEADALAAGHERTAVHTHGPASEQALHWIEVRADLAMLAGDPVRSCRTWLTVASARLTAGQSPDTPAVESAVDHAHHQWRRIDDPALARELGPILVELRSRVPGRRRGALENVHRQLRQLQVSG
;
A
#
# COMPACT_ATOMS: atom_id res chain seq x y z
N MET A 1 20.11 -5.21 19.09
CA MET A 1 20.17 -6.49 18.34
C MET A 1 20.89 -6.24 17.03
N PRO A 2 21.75 -7.17 16.56
CA PRO A 2 22.41 -7.01 15.29
C PRO A 2 21.41 -7.02 14.14
N GLY A 3 21.64 -6.19 13.15
CA GLY A 3 20.87 -6.19 11.91
C GLY A 3 21.32 -7.30 10.95
N THR A 4 20.48 -7.60 9.97
CA THR A 4 20.83 -8.50 8.87
C THR A 4 20.67 -7.76 7.55
N VAL A 5 21.66 -7.87 6.67
CA VAL A 5 21.65 -7.30 5.33
C VAL A 5 21.79 -8.43 4.32
N LEU A 6 20.88 -8.50 3.36
CA LEU A 6 20.97 -9.39 2.23
C LEU A 6 21.17 -8.57 0.96
N LEU A 7 22.29 -8.74 0.28
CA LEU A 7 22.60 -8.15 -1.01
C LEU A 7 22.37 -9.20 -2.09
N LEU A 8 21.34 -9.02 -2.91
CA LEU A 8 21.00 -9.95 -3.99
C LEU A 8 21.12 -9.23 -5.33
N ALA A 9 22.06 -9.63 -6.14
CA ALA A 9 22.20 -9.20 -7.52
C ALA A 9 22.01 -10.40 -8.44
N ALA A 10 21.01 -10.35 -9.32
CA ALA A 10 20.63 -11.49 -10.13
C ALA A 10 20.23 -11.07 -11.55
N ALA A 11 20.90 -11.60 -12.55
CA ALA A 11 20.54 -11.43 -13.94
C ALA A 11 20.89 -12.67 -14.75
N PRO A 12 20.20 -12.94 -15.88
CA PRO A 12 20.56 -14.03 -16.79
C PRO A 12 21.97 -13.86 -17.34
N ALA A 13 22.72 -14.95 -17.44
CA ALA A 13 23.97 -14.96 -18.14
C ALA A 13 23.73 -14.99 -19.67
N GLY A 14 24.37 -14.11 -20.43
CA GLY A 14 24.33 -14.14 -21.88
C GLY A 14 23.27 -13.27 -22.55
N ARG A 15 22.76 -13.74 -23.71
CA ARG A 15 21.78 -12.97 -24.51
C ARG A 15 20.44 -12.83 -23.81
N GLY A 16 19.91 -11.60 -23.74
CA GLY A 16 18.65 -11.31 -23.02
C GLY A 16 18.84 -10.69 -21.65
N ARG A 17 20.09 -10.46 -21.23
CA ARG A 17 20.40 -9.68 -20.03
C ARG A 17 19.99 -8.22 -20.24
N LEU A 18 19.09 -7.71 -19.39
CA LEU A 18 18.61 -6.32 -19.44
C LEU A 18 19.42 -5.39 -18.54
N VAL A 19 19.95 -5.91 -17.46
CA VAL A 19 20.66 -5.14 -16.43
C VAL A 19 21.97 -5.83 -16.02
N ASP A 20 23.01 -5.05 -15.80
CA ASP A 20 24.25 -5.53 -15.17
C ASP A 20 24.14 -5.45 -13.64
N ALA A 21 23.33 -6.37 -13.07
CA ALA A 21 22.94 -6.35 -11.67
C ALA A 21 24.14 -6.43 -10.72
N ALA A 22 25.08 -7.31 -11.00
CA ALA A 22 26.23 -7.55 -10.13
C ALA A 22 27.18 -6.35 -10.03
N SER A 23 27.14 -5.41 -11.00
CA SER A 23 28.00 -4.22 -10.99
C SER A 23 27.77 -3.27 -9.81
N VAL A 24 26.71 -3.43 -9.04
CA VAL A 24 26.44 -2.63 -7.84
C VAL A 24 27.06 -3.22 -6.57
N LEU A 25 27.32 -4.52 -6.53
CA LEU A 25 27.80 -5.20 -5.32
C LEU A 25 29.07 -4.60 -4.74
N PRO A 26 30.11 -4.28 -5.55
CA PRO A 26 31.32 -3.63 -5.01
C PRO A 26 31.03 -2.25 -4.40
N VAL A 27 30.02 -1.53 -4.90
CA VAL A 27 29.65 -0.21 -4.39
C VAL A 27 28.89 -0.35 -3.05
N LEU A 28 28.00 -1.34 -2.94
CA LEU A 28 27.31 -1.66 -1.69
C LEU A 28 28.26 -2.25 -0.64
N ALA A 29 29.18 -3.12 -1.03
CA ALA A 29 30.19 -3.69 -0.14
C ALA A 29 31.15 -2.64 0.46
N ALA A 30 31.29 -1.50 -0.20
CA ALA A 30 32.06 -0.36 0.31
C ALA A 30 31.31 0.48 1.37
N VAL A 31 30.04 0.18 1.63
CA VAL A 31 29.24 0.82 2.69
C VAL A 31 29.36 -0.01 3.97
N SER A 32 29.56 0.66 5.10
CA SER A 32 29.68 -0.05 6.39
C SER A 32 28.39 -0.81 6.75
N PRO A 33 28.48 -2.03 7.29
CA PRO A 33 27.33 -2.84 7.65
C PRO A 33 26.27 -2.15 8.54
N PRO A 34 26.66 -1.35 9.57
CA PRO A 34 25.71 -0.56 10.35
C PRO A 34 24.88 0.39 9.51
N VAL A 35 25.48 1.05 8.54
CA VAL A 35 24.79 1.99 7.65
C VAL A 35 23.84 1.26 6.69
N LEU A 36 24.22 0.08 6.20
CA LEU A 36 23.32 -0.75 5.37
C LEU A 36 22.11 -1.25 6.13
N SER A 37 22.29 -1.65 7.39
CA SER A 37 21.22 -2.23 8.21
C SER A 37 20.39 -1.20 8.97
N GLY A 38 20.97 -0.07 9.36
CA GLY A 38 20.42 0.87 10.32
C GLY A 38 20.49 0.38 11.78
N ALA A 39 21.34 -0.60 12.07
CA ALA A 39 21.63 -1.12 13.41
C ALA A 39 23.12 -0.91 13.76
N GLU A 40 23.46 -0.87 15.04
CA GLU A 40 24.86 -0.67 15.48
C GLU A 40 25.84 -1.72 14.93
N THR A 41 25.34 -2.94 14.73
CA THR A 41 26.09 -4.06 14.14
C THR A 41 25.21 -4.79 13.15
N ALA A 42 25.80 -5.38 12.11
CA ALA A 42 25.05 -6.15 11.13
C ALA A 42 25.87 -7.28 10.52
N ASN A 43 25.16 -8.36 10.18
CA ASN A 43 25.66 -9.41 9.29
C ASN A 43 25.25 -9.12 7.87
N VAL A 44 26.21 -9.18 6.95
CA VAL A 44 25.97 -8.97 5.52
C VAL A 44 26.14 -10.28 4.78
N VAL A 45 25.13 -10.67 4.02
CA VAL A 45 25.14 -11.83 3.13
C VAL A 45 25.03 -11.34 1.71
N GLU A 46 25.97 -11.71 0.87
CA GLU A 46 25.99 -11.34 -0.55
C GLU A 46 25.70 -12.54 -1.43
N LEU A 47 24.82 -12.36 -2.41
CA LEU A 47 24.46 -13.31 -3.45
C LEU A 47 24.64 -12.65 -4.81
N ALA A 48 25.77 -12.97 -5.46
CA ALA A 48 26.12 -12.51 -6.80
C ALA A 48 25.73 -13.57 -7.83
N ASP A 49 24.89 -13.21 -8.77
CA ASP A 49 24.43 -14.03 -9.90
C ASP A 49 24.13 -15.51 -9.51
N PRO A 50 23.23 -15.74 -8.54
CA PRO A 50 22.93 -17.08 -8.08
C PRO A 50 22.39 -17.95 -9.22
N LEU A 51 22.80 -19.24 -9.21
CA LEU A 51 22.46 -20.18 -10.29
C LEU A 51 21.07 -20.82 -10.10
N GLU A 52 20.64 -20.99 -8.84
CA GLU A 52 19.45 -21.76 -8.49
C GLU A 52 18.56 -21.03 -7.48
N PRO A 53 17.23 -21.09 -7.66
CA PRO A 53 16.30 -20.40 -6.77
C PRO A 53 16.34 -20.93 -5.34
N GLN A 54 16.64 -22.21 -5.15
CA GLN A 54 16.70 -22.82 -3.82
C GLN A 54 17.86 -22.25 -2.96
N ALA A 55 18.97 -21.90 -3.58
CA ALA A 55 20.09 -21.27 -2.88
C ALA A 55 19.69 -19.87 -2.35
N VAL A 56 18.97 -19.08 -3.16
CA VAL A 56 18.45 -17.77 -2.76
C VAL A 56 17.40 -17.94 -1.64
N LEU A 57 16.46 -18.87 -1.79
CA LEU A 57 15.41 -19.14 -0.82
C LEU A 57 16.00 -19.53 0.54
N THR A 58 17.03 -20.38 0.57
CA THR A 58 17.70 -20.79 1.81
C THR A 58 18.31 -19.60 2.55
N ARG A 59 18.95 -18.68 1.82
CA ARG A 59 19.53 -17.45 2.41
C ARG A 59 18.46 -16.46 2.87
N LEU A 60 17.38 -16.33 2.10
CA LEU A 60 16.25 -15.49 2.46
C LEU A 60 15.57 -16.01 3.76
N ARG A 61 15.36 -17.32 3.88
CA ARG A 61 14.85 -17.95 5.11
C ARG A 61 15.75 -17.71 6.31
N ALA A 62 17.05 -17.94 6.15
CA ALA A 62 18.01 -17.68 7.22
C ALA A 62 17.97 -16.20 7.66
N ALA A 63 17.86 -15.26 6.71
CA ALA A 63 17.72 -13.84 7.01
C ALA A 63 16.37 -13.52 7.67
N ALA A 64 15.29 -14.18 7.23
CA ALA A 64 13.94 -13.94 7.76
C ALA A 64 13.77 -14.37 9.22
N VAL A 65 14.48 -15.40 9.68
CA VAL A 65 14.43 -15.86 11.09
C VAL A 65 15.43 -15.13 12.00
N SER A 66 16.35 -14.34 11.44
CA SER A 66 17.32 -13.58 12.24
C SER A 66 16.62 -12.51 13.08
N PRO A 67 16.99 -12.35 14.35
CA PRO A 67 16.48 -11.27 15.19
C PRO A 67 16.98 -9.91 14.69
N GLY A 68 16.21 -8.85 14.99
CA GLY A 68 16.59 -7.49 14.65
C GLY A 68 16.11 -7.06 13.25
N PRO A 69 16.49 -5.86 12.80
CA PRO A 69 16.06 -5.32 11.51
C PRO A 69 16.69 -6.08 10.34
N LEU A 70 15.91 -6.30 9.29
CA LEU A 70 16.35 -6.89 8.04
C LEU A 70 16.26 -5.87 6.91
N THR A 71 17.38 -5.64 6.21
CA THR A 71 17.39 -4.85 4.98
C THR A 71 17.82 -5.75 3.81
N VAL A 72 16.98 -5.84 2.79
CA VAL A 72 17.25 -6.63 1.58
C VAL A 72 17.39 -5.67 0.40
N PHE A 73 18.55 -5.70 -0.24
CA PHE A 73 18.82 -4.97 -1.48
C PHE A 73 18.70 -5.96 -2.63
N VAL A 74 17.78 -5.73 -3.54
CA VAL A 74 17.58 -6.60 -4.70
C VAL A 74 17.79 -5.80 -5.97
N THR A 75 18.76 -6.23 -6.75
CA THR A 75 19.03 -5.70 -8.07
C THR A 75 18.89 -6.83 -9.08
N GLY A 76 18.08 -6.63 -10.12
CA GLY A 76 17.89 -7.74 -11.04
C GLY A 76 16.89 -7.52 -12.15
N GLN A 77 16.54 -8.64 -12.77
CA GLN A 77 15.66 -8.69 -13.92
C GLN A 77 14.42 -9.55 -13.63
N LEU A 78 13.25 -9.04 -13.96
CA LEU A 78 11.97 -9.76 -13.84
C LEU A 78 11.55 -10.34 -15.18
N HIS A 79 11.05 -11.58 -15.14
CA HIS A 79 10.36 -12.26 -16.22
C HIS A 79 9.03 -12.83 -15.76
N LEU A 80 8.01 -12.80 -16.61
CA LEU A 80 6.71 -13.39 -16.35
C LEU A 80 6.70 -14.87 -16.77
N ASP A 81 6.35 -15.77 -15.83
CA ASP A 81 5.94 -17.13 -16.23
C ASP A 81 4.57 -17.06 -16.91
N ARG A 82 4.52 -17.32 -18.22
CA ARG A 82 3.33 -17.22 -19.04
C ARG A 82 2.20 -18.16 -18.63
N ARG A 83 2.53 -19.32 -18.07
CA ARG A 83 1.53 -20.31 -17.67
C ARG A 83 0.87 -19.99 -16.33
N GLN A 84 1.66 -19.55 -15.36
CA GLN A 84 1.17 -19.21 -14.02
C GLN A 84 0.81 -17.73 -13.87
N ARG A 85 1.22 -16.88 -14.82
CA ARG A 85 1.05 -15.42 -14.74
C ARG A 85 1.68 -14.83 -13.47
N LEU A 86 2.86 -15.35 -13.12
CA LEU A 86 3.61 -14.95 -11.93
C LEU A 86 4.96 -14.35 -12.33
N PRO A 87 5.36 -13.20 -11.75
CA PRO A 87 6.68 -12.63 -11.95
C PRO A 87 7.73 -13.45 -11.20
N HIS A 88 8.88 -13.63 -11.84
CA HIS A 88 10.05 -14.30 -11.29
C HIS A 88 11.26 -13.39 -11.42
N LEU A 89 12.11 -13.36 -10.40
CA LEU A 89 13.45 -12.81 -10.51
C LEU A 89 14.31 -13.79 -11.31
N ALA A 90 14.82 -13.34 -12.44
CA ALA A 90 15.65 -14.17 -13.32
C ALA A 90 17.05 -14.34 -12.71
N LEU A 91 17.48 -15.57 -12.58
CA LEU A 91 18.80 -15.94 -12.08
C LEU A 91 19.75 -16.23 -13.25
N ALA A 92 21.01 -16.53 -12.96
CA ALA A 92 22.06 -16.66 -13.99
C ALA A 92 21.74 -17.70 -15.08
N ARG A 93 21.00 -18.79 -14.75
CA ARG A 93 20.58 -19.84 -15.71
C ARG A 93 19.21 -19.60 -16.34
N SER A 94 18.52 -18.51 -15.97
CA SER A 94 17.16 -18.26 -16.44
C SER A 94 17.12 -17.84 -17.88
N THR A 95 16.14 -18.35 -18.60
CA THR A 95 15.72 -17.90 -19.91
C THR A 95 14.21 -17.72 -19.91
N PRO A 96 13.60 -16.94 -20.82
CA PRO A 96 12.13 -16.83 -20.89
C PRO A 96 11.39 -18.16 -20.97
N ALA A 97 12.01 -19.18 -21.59
CA ALA A 97 11.40 -20.51 -21.71
C ALA A 97 11.53 -21.37 -20.43
N THR A 98 12.56 -21.13 -19.61
CA THR A 98 12.85 -21.93 -18.41
C THR A 98 12.60 -21.20 -17.11
N ILE A 99 12.13 -19.95 -17.15
CA ILE A 99 11.98 -19.07 -15.98
C ILE A 99 11.24 -19.73 -14.82
N ARG A 100 10.20 -20.51 -15.12
CA ARG A 100 9.42 -21.24 -14.13
C ARG A 100 10.24 -22.16 -13.24
N TYR A 101 11.33 -22.72 -13.75
CA TYR A 101 12.16 -23.71 -13.04
C TYR A 101 13.49 -23.14 -12.56
N THR A 102 13.97 -22.09 -13.20
CA THR A 102 15.30 -21.52 -12.98
C THR A 102 15.28 -20.14 -12.34
N GLY A 103 14.13 -19.46 -12.34
CA GLY A 103 13.94 -18.17 -11.69
C GLY A 103 13.42 -18.31 -10.27
N LEU A 104 13.59 -17.29 -9.46
CA LEU A 104 13.01 -17.19 -8.12
C LEU A 104 11.60 -16.59 -8.24
N PRO A 105 10.53 -17.34 -7.90
CA PRO A 105 9.17 -16.82 -7.90
C PRO A 105 9.07 -15.63 -6.93
N TRP A 106 8.53 -14.49 -7.39
CA TRP A 106 8.51 -13.28 -6.57
C TRP A 106 7.71 -13.43 -5.28
N HIS A 107 6.61 -14.18 -5.31
CA HIS A 107 5.79 -14.41 -4.12
C HIS A 107 6.54 -15.08 -2.97
N TRP A 108 7.68 -15.75 -3.21
CA TRP A 108 8.50 -16.32 -2.14
C TRP A 108 9.08 -15.24 -1.21
N PHE A 109 9.36 -14.03 -1.69
CA PHE A 109 9.73 -12.93 -0.80
C PHE A 109 8.61 -12.64 0.20
N ARG A 110 7.37 -12.48 -0.28
CA ARG A 110 6.22 -12.26 0.59
C ARG A 110 6.02 -13.39 1.60
N ASP A 111 6.09 -14.64 1.12
CA ASP A 111 5.79 -15.82 1.94
C ASP A 111 6.84 -16.05 3.04
N GLU A 112 8.12 -15.81 2.76
CA GLU A 112 9.20 -15.94 3.75
C GLU A 112 9.22 -14.77 4.76
N LEU A 113 8.84 -13.56 4.33
CA LEU A 113 8.89 -12.36 5.18
C LEU A 113 7.61 -12.12 5.99
N ARG A 114 6.51 -12.83 5.70
CA ARG A 114 5.18 -12.61 6.29
C ARG A 114 5.11 -12.70 7.83
N LEU A 115 6.00 -13.49 8.43
CA LEU A 115 6.03 -13.71 9.88
C LEU A 115 6.90 -12.71 10.63
N ARG A 116 7.58 -11.82 9.93
CA ARG A 116 8.38 -10.78 10.58
C ARG A 116 7.48 -9.67 11.14
N PRO A 117 7.88 -9.06 12.26
CA PRO A 117 7.15 -7.93 12.81
C PRO A 117 7.02 -6.80 11.76
N PRO A 118 5.84 -6.16 11.65
CA PRO A 118 5.67 -5.03 10.74
C PRO A 118 6.72 -3.94 10.98
N GLY A 119 7.28 -3.39 9.90
CA GLY A 119 8.32 -2.35 9.97
C GLY A 119 9.73 -2.83 10.30
N SER A 120 9.91 -4.12 10.62
CA SER A 120 11.24 -4.69 10.89
C SER A 120 12.00 -5.10 9.62
N THR A 121 11.38 -4.99 8.46
CA THR A 121 11.96 -5.41 7.18
C THR A 121 11.82 -4.31 6.14
N ALA A 122 12.91 -4.02 5.44
CA ALA A 122 12.94 -3.12 4.29
C ALA A 122 13.49 -3.84 3.05
N LEU A 123 12.79 -3.71 1.93
CA LEU A 123 13.23 -4.12 0.59
C LEU A 123 13.57 -2.87 -0.23
N LEU A 124 14.81 -2.76 -0.69
CA LEU A 124 15.22 -1.74 -1.65
C LEU A 124 15.42 -2.43 -3.01
N LEU A 125 14.68 -2.00 -4.01
CA LEU A 125 14.54 -2.71 -5.28
C LEU A 125 15.01 -1.84 -6.46
N ASP A 126 15.92 -2.36 -7.28
CA ASP A 126 16.27 -1.80 -8.60
C ASP A 126 16.09 -2.90 -9.64
N LEU A 127 14.91 -2.98 -10.22
CA LEU A 127 14.51 -4.08 -11.08
C LEU A 127 14.30 -3.59 -12.52
N HIS A 128 14.56 -4.47 -13.47
CA HIS A 128 14.27 -4.27 -14.89
C HIS A 128 13.29 -5.35 -15.34
N ALA A 129 12.27 -5.00 -16.10
CA ALA A 129 11.32 -5.95 -16.64
C ALA A 129 11.49 -6.08 -18.15
N ASP A 130 11.25 -7.27 -18.71
CA ASP A 130 11.06 -7.41 -20.15
C ASP A 130 9.72 -6.81 -20.58
N ALA A 131 9.48 -6.68 -21.88
CA ALA A 131 8.29 -5.99 -22.39
C ALA A 131 6.97 -6.63 -21.90
N GLU A 132 6.89 -7.96 -21.86
CA GLU A 132 5.69 -8.67 -21.43
C GLU A 132 5.46 -8.50 -19.91
N THR A 133 6.51 -8.65 -19.13
CA THR A 133 6.46 -8.47 -17.68
C THR A 133 6.14 -7.02 -17.32
N TRP A 134 6.70 -6.07 -18.06
CA TRP A 134 6.43 -4.64 -17.87
C TRP A 134 4.96 -4.31 -18.06
N GLU A 135 4.35 -4.73 -19.16
CA GLU A 135 2.92 -4.49 -19.42
C GLU A 135 2.03 -5.18 -18.35
N TRP A 136 2.43 -6.35 -17.88
CA TRP A 136 1.71 -7.04 -16.83
C TRP A 136 1.78 -6.30 -15.49
N LEU A 137 2.97 -5.81 -15.10
CA LEU A 137 3.20 -5.10 -13.84
C LEU A 137 2.50 -3.74 -13.76
N ARG A 138 2.22 -3.09 -14.89
CA ARG A 138 1.42 -1.86 -14.93
C ARG A 138 -0.01 -2.05 -14.42
N ALA A 139 -0.56 -3.23 -14.61
CA ALA A 139 -1.90 -3.59 -14.13
C ALA A 139 -1.90 -4.38 -12.82
N HIS A 140 -0.76 -4.99 -12.45
CA HIS A 140 -0.63 -5.89 -11.30
C HIS A 140 0.59 -5.50 -10.48
N PRO A 141 0.42 -4.66 -9.45
CA PRO A 141 1.53 -4.24 -8.59
C PRO A 141 2.27 -5.42 -7.97
N LEU A 142 3.58 -5.27 -7.83
CA LEU A 142 4.45 -6.29 -7.24
C LEU A 142 4.16 -6.43 -5.74
N ASP A 143 3.63 -7.58 -5.33
CA ASP A 143 3.29 -7.85 -3.93
C ASP A 143 4.51 -8.36 -3.16
N CYS A 144 4.88 -7.64 -2.10
CA CYS A 144 5.98 -7.97 -1.18
C CYS A 144 5.50 -8.23 0.26
N GLY A 145 4.18 -8.27 0.48
CA GLY A 145 3.57 -8.42 1.81
C GLY A 145 3.40 -7.10 2.55
N ARG A 146 2.40 -7.07 3.46
CA ARG A 146 1.97 -5.84 4.15
C ARG A 146 2.88 -5.37 5.27
N GLY A 147 3.67 -6.28 5.84
CA GLY A 147 4.56 -5.99 6.97
C GLY A 147 5.91 -5.39 6.55
N THR A 148 6.17 -5.26 5.26
CA THR A 148 7.47 -4.91 4.68
C THR A 148 7.46 -3.52 4.08
N THR A 149 8.45 -2.69 4.42
CA THR A 149 8.72 -1.45 3.69
C THR A 149 9.33 -1.80 2.34
N VAL A 150 8.75 -1.31 1.25
CA VAL A 150 9.25 -1.55 -0.11
C VAL A 150 9.51 -0.22 -0.80
N LEU A 151 10.75 0.01 -1.17
CA LEU A 151 11.18 1.23 -1.84
C LEU A 151 12.03 0.86 -3.06
N GLY A 152 11.83 1.56 -4.16
CA GLY A 152 12.63 1.29 -5.33
C GLY A 152 11.94 1.63 -6.64
N ARG A 153 12.39 0.95 -7.69
CA ARG A 153 11.80 1.08 -9.02
C ARG A 153 11.81 -0.22 -9.81
N ILE A 154 10.93 -0.28 -10.79
CA ILE A 154 11.02 -1.24 -11.88
C ILE A 154 11.15 -0.44 -13.17
N ALA A 155 12.23 -0.64 -13.91
CA ALA A 155 12.47 -0.01 -15.19
C ALA A 155 11.96 -0.88 -16.35
N PRO A 156 11.48 -0.27 -17.45
CA PRO A 156 11.11 -0.98 -18.67
C PRO A 156 12.34 -1.59 -19.36
N PRO A 157 12.15 -2.42 -20.39
CA PRO A 157 13.27 -2.93 -21.17
C PRO A 157 14.11 -1.78 -21.74
N PRO A 158 15.46 -1.86 -21.61
CA PRO A 158 16.30 -0.82 -22.16
C PRO A 158 16.20 -0.78 -23.69
N GLY A 159 16.07 0.41 -24.25
CA GLY A 159 15.98 0.60 -25.72
C GLY A 159 17.32 0.36 -26.46
N ARG A 160 18.39 0.05 -25.75
CA ARG A 160 19.74 -0.21 -26.29
C ARG A 160 20.08 -1.70 -26.25
N ARG A 161 20.99 -2.16 -27.13
CA ARG A 161 21.46 -3.56 -27.16
C ARG A 161 22.33 -3.94 -25.94
N ALA A 162 22.92 -2.98 -25.26
CA ALA A 162 23.74 -3.22 -24.08
C ALA A 162 22.87 -3.26 -22.80
N PRO A 163 23.21 -4.10 -21.81
CA PRO A 163 22.54 -4.11 -20.52
C PRO A 163 22.61 -2.74 -19.84
N ALA A 164 21.52 -2.33 -19.19
CA ALA A 164 21.50 -1.10 -18.41
C ALA A 164 22.32 -1.23 -17.12
N GLY A 165 22.79 -0.12 -16.58
CA GLY A 165 23.33 -0.10 -15.22
C GLY A 165 22.19 -0.06 -14.19
N PRO A 166 22.38 -0.61 -12.97
CA PRO A 166 21.45 -0.50 -11.86
C PRO A 166 21.56 0.90 -11.22
N GLY A 167 21.06 1.91 -11.92
CA GLY A 167 21.27 3.32 -11.58
C GLY A 167 20.72 3.70 -10.22
N TYR A 168 19.50 3.25 -9.91
CA TYR A 168 18.87 3.54 -8.62
C TYR A 168 19.68 2.94 -7.46
N MET A 169 20.05 1.68 -7.54
CA MET A 169 20.79 1.02 -6.48
C MET A 169 22.21 1.60 -6.32
N LYS A 170 22.86 2.00 -7.43
CA LYS A 170 24.13 2.74 -7.38
C LYS A 170 23.99 4.10 -6.70
N ALA A 171 22.90 4.81 -6.94
CA ALA A 171 22.58 6.08 -6.28
C ALA A 171 22.39 5.88 -4.77
N VAL A 172 21.60 4.85 -4.37
CA VAL A 172 21.42 4.45 -2.97
C VAL A 172 22.77 4.15 -2.31
N ALA A 173 23.59 3.28 -2.91
CA ALA A 173 24.91 2.93 -2.37
C ALA A 173 25.82 4.16 -2.23
N THR A 174 25.82 5.06 -3.21
CA THR A 174 26.63 6.29 -3.18
C THR A 174 26.19 7.23 -2.06
N LEU A 175 24.89 7.36 -1.81
CA LEU A 175 24.35 8.17 -0.70
C LEU A 175 24.78 7.59 0.64
N LEU A 176 24.68 6.27 0.82
CA LEU A 176 25.03 5.57 2.06
C LEU A 176 26.55 5.56 2.34
N ARG A 177 27.40 5.70 1.32
CA ARG A 177 28.87 5.80 1.49
C ARG A 177 29.31 7.03 2.28
N SER A 178 28.48 8.04 2.43
CA SER A 178 28.74 9.16 3.34
C SER A 178 28.88 8.76 4.81
N GLY A 179 28.53 7.51 5.16
CA GLY A 179 28.45 7.03 6.55
C GLY A 179 27.18 7.42 7.26
N LEU A 180 26.30 8.19 6.63
CA LEU A 180 25.01 8.56 7.16
C LEU A 180 23.91 7.70 6.53
N ARG A 181 22.97 7.25 7.36
CA ARG A 181 21.73 6.59 6.90
C ARG A 181 20.55 7.54 7.14
N PRO A 182 20.08 8.27 6.14
CA PRO A 182 18.87 9.06 6.26
C PRO A 182 17.65 8.12 6.42
N PRO A 183 16.49 8.63 6.87
CA PRO A 183 15.24 7.89 6.80
C PRO A 183 15.04 7.31 5.40
N LEU A 184 14.52 6.08 5.31
CA LEU A 184 14.46 5.33 4.06
C LEU A 184 13.71 6.08 2.95
N ASP A 185 12.66 6.83 3.29
CA ASP A 185 11.91 7.65 2.33
C ASP A 185 12.77 8.74 1.71
N ARG A 186 13.55 9.44 2.54
CA ARG A 186 14.49 10.47 2.09
C ARG A 186 15.58 9.87 1.22
N LEU A 187 16.10 8.70 1.60
CA LEU A 187 17.08 7.97 0.80
C LEU A 187 16.50 7.63 -0.58
N HIS A 188 15.26 7.15 -0.60
CA HIS A 188 14.54 6.79 -1.82
C HIS A 188 14.31 8.00 -2.73
N GLU A 189 13.76 9.11 -2.19
CA GLU A 189 13.56 10.37 -2.91
C GLU A 189 14.87 10.91 -3.52
N GLN A 190 15.94 10.93 -2.72
CA GLN A 190 17.26 11.40 -3.18
C GLN A 190 17.86 10.49 -4.26
N ALA A 191 17.68 9.17 -4.15
CA ALA A 191 18.15 8.23 -5.15
C ALA A 191 17.39 8.39 -6.48
N LEU A 192 16.06 8.54 -6.42
CA LEU A 192 15.24 8.82 -7.61
C LEU A 192 15.63 10.15 -8.27
N ALA A 193 15.82 11.21 -7.49
CA ALA A 193 16.24 12.51 -8.02
C ALA A 193 17.59 12.46 -8.74
N ARG A 194 18.52 11.58 -8.29
CA ARG A 194 19.83 11.42 -8.95
C ARG A 194 19.76 10.74 -10.31
N ILE A 195 18.83 9.82 -10.49
CA ILE A 195 18.67 9.09 -11.75
C ILE A 195 17.69 9.78 -12.71
N ALA A 196 16.92 10.75 -12.26
CA ALA A 196 15.93 11.45 -13.08
C ALA A 196 16.48 12.03 -14.40
N PRO A 197 17.72 12.56 -14.47
CA PRO A 197 18.29 13.04 -15.72
C PRO A 197 18.58 11.93 -16.74
N GLU A 198 18.78 10.70 -16.28
CA GLU A 198 19.12 9.54 -17.12
C GLU A 198 17.87 8.70 -17.48
N ALA A 199 16.87 8.71 -16.61
CA ALA A 199 15.59 8.06 -16.85
C ALA A 199 14.72 9.02 -17.68
N GLY A 200 14.18 8.54 -18.79
CA GLY A 200 13.10 9.28 -19.48
C GLY A 200 11.98 9.56 -18.48
N VAL A 201 11.69 10.83 -18.25
CA VAL A 201 10.74 11.28 -17.21
C VAL A 201 9.41 10.50 -17.32
N GLY A 202 9.04 9.79 -16.27
CA GLY A 202 7.71 9.15 -16.15
C GLY A 202 7.58 7.73 -16.70
N VAL A 203 8.68 7.03 -16.96
CA VAL A 203 8.64 5.67 -17.54
C VAL A 203 8.78 4.57 -16.47
N ASP A 204 9.51 4.79 -15.38
CA ASP A 204 9.72 3.78 -14.34
C ASP A 204 8.48 3.60 -13.45
N LEU A 205 8.19 2.35 -13.04
CA LEU A 205 7.25 2.07 -11.96
C LEU A 205 7.95 2.30 -10.63
N VAL A 206 7.61 3.38 -9.95
CA VAL A 206 8.14 3.70 -8.62
C VAL A 206 7.40 2.86 -7.58
N LEU A 207 8.17 2.23 -6.70
CA LEU A 207 7.67 1.40 -5.61
C LEU A 207 7.84 2.16 -4.28
N THR A 208 6.72 2.44 -3.63
CA THR A 208 6.69 3.05 -2.30
C THR A 208 5.55 2.42 -1.50
N THR A 209 5.91 1.47 -0.65
CA THR A 209 4.94 0.79 0.22
C THR A 209 5.51 0.74 1.63
N HIS A 210 4.71 1.14 2.60
CA HIS A 210 5.06 1.06 4.01
C HIS A 210 4.13 0.09 4.72
N PRO A 211 4.63 -0.67 5.71
CA PRO A 211 3.74 -1.35 6.61
C PRO A 211 2.89 -0.31 7.34
N PRO A 212 1.65 -0.64 7.71
CA PRO A 212 0.88 0.23 8.58
C PRO A 212 1.71 0.55 9.82
N ALA A 213 1.70 1.81 10.24
CA ALA A 213 2.47 2.25 11.41
C ALA A 213 2.10 1.36 12.61
N PRO A 214 3.08 0.94 13.44
CA PRO A 214 2.76 0.25 14.69
C PRO A 214 1.77 1.11 15.49
N GLY A 215 0.56 0.61 15.67
CA GLY A 215 -0.51 1.36 16.32
C GLY A 215 -1.44 2.12 15.36
N ASP A 216 -1.33 1.94 14.02
CA ASP A 216 -2.36 2.45 13.10
C ASP A 216 -3.70 1.75 13.40
N PRO A 217 -4.65 2.46 14.00
CA PRO A 217 -5.94 1.90 14.37
C PRO A 217 -6.75 1.44 13.15
N HIS A 218 -6.50 2.02 11.98
CA HIS A 218 -7.20 1.66 10.74
C HIS A 218 -6.75 0.33 10.15
N ALA A 219 -5.53 -0.11 10.44
CA ALA A 219 -4.98 -1.36 9.88
C ALA A 219 -5.80 -2.58 10.34
N ALA A 220 -6.02 -2.73 11.63
CA ALA A 220 -6.79 -3.82 12.22
C ALA A 220 -8.26 -3.80 11.77
N ILE A 221 -8.87 -2.61 11.74
CA ILE A 221 -10.25 -2.40 11.29
C ILE A 221 -10.40 -2.79 9.82
N SER A 222 -9.51 -2.34 8.97
CA SER A 222 -9.53 -2.63 7.53
C SER A 222 -9.30 -4.11 7.24
N GLU A 223 -8.47 -4.79 8.03
CA GLU A 223 -8.25 -6.23 7.90
C GLU A 223 -9.49 -7.02 8.29
N ALA A 224 -10.12 -6.71 9.43
CA ALA A 224 -11.35 -7.33 9.86
C ALA A 224 -12.48 -7.13 8.84
N ALA A 225 -12.64 -5.90 8.31
CA ALA A 225 -13.66 -5.58 7.30
C ALA A 225 -13.44 -6.38 5.99
N ARG A 226 -12.18 -6.45 5.49
CA ARG A 226 -11.86 -7.24 4.28
C ARG A 226 -12.03 -8.74 4.46
N ALA A 227 -11.88 -9.24 5.68
CA ALA A 227 -12.14 -10.64 6.02
C ALA A 227 -13.63 -10.94 6.26
N GLY A 228 -14.52 -9.96 6.03
CA GLY A 228 -15.98 -10.10 6.28
C GLY A 228 -16.38 -10.08 7.76
N ARG A 229 -15.44 -9.84 8.68
CA ARG A 229 -15.71 -9.76 10.12
C ARG A 229 -16.16 -8.34 10.51
N HIS A 230 -17.29 -7.89 9.92
CA HIS A 230 -17.77 -6.52 10.06
C HIS A 230 -18.11 -6.13 11.50
N ALA A 231 -18.63 -7.06 12.31
CA ALA A 231 -18.92 -6.80 13.73
C ALA A 231 -17.65 -6.54 14.54
N GLU A 232 -16.55 -7.27 14.26
CA GLU A 232 -15.24 -7.06 14.88
C GLU A 232 -14.64 -5.71 14.47
N ALA A 233 -14.71 -5.38 13.17
CA ALA A 233 -14.26 -4.09 12.65
C ALA A 233 -15.00 -2.92 13.32
N ASP A 234 -16.33 -3.00 13.45
CA ASP A 234 -17.13 -1.98 14.13
C ASP A 234 -16.80 -1.88 15.63
N ALA A 235 -16.57 -3.00 16.31
CA ALA A 235 -16.18 -2.99 17.72
C ALA A 235 -14.84 -2.31 17.95
N LEU A 236 -13.84 -2.53 17.06
CA LEU A 236 -12.55 -1.85 17.08
C LEU A 236 -12.71 -0.34 16.85
N ALA A 237 -13.44 0.06 15.82
CA ALA A 237 -13.72 1.47 15.52
C ALA A 237 -14.47 2.17 16.67
N ALA A 238 -15.45 1.50 17.29
CA ALA A 238 -16.15 2.01 18.47
C ALA A 238 -15.25 2.19 19.69
N GLY A 239 -14.21 1.38 19.84
CA GLY A 239 -13.19 1.55 20.87
C GLY A 239 -12.41 2.87 20.68
N HIS A 240 -11.97 3.14 19.45
CA HIS A 240 -11.28 4.38 19.10
C HIS A 240 -12.18 5.61 19.18
N GLU A 241 -13.46 5.50 18.79
CA GLU A 241 -14.46 6.56 18.97
C GLU A 241 -14.59 6.96 20.45
N ARG A 242 -14.78 5.98 21.34
CA ARG A 242 -14.86 6.27 22.80
C ARG A 242 -13.63 6.97 23.32
N THR A 243 -12.44 6.56 22.90
CA THR A 243 -11.19 7.20 23.28
C THR A 243 -11.13 8.64 22.77
N ALA A 244 -11.49 8.87 21.51
CA ALA A 244 -11.50 10.21 20.91
C ALA A 244 -12.52 11.13 21.58
N VAL A 245 -13.71 10.63 21.87
CA VAL A 245 -14.76 11.37 22.61
C VAL A 245 -14.28 11.74 24.01
N HIS A 246 -13.63 10.82 24.72
CA HIS A 246 -13.10 11.07 26.06
C HIS A 246 -11.98 12.11 26.05
N THR A 247 -11.09 12.06 25.06
CA THR A 247 -9.90 12.91 25.02
C THR A 247 -10.15 14.28 24.40
N HIS A 248 -11.00 14.35 23.37
CA HIS A 248 -11.17 15.54 22.55
C HIS A 248 -12.61 16.09 22.53
N GLY A 249 -13.56 15.36 23.10
CA GLY A 249 -14.97 15.68 23.10
C GLY A 249 -15.77 15.09 21.92
N PRO A 250 -17.11 15.00 22.05
CA PRO A 250 -17.97 14.26 21.10
C PRO A 250 -18.11 14.92 19.73
N ALA A 251 -17.88 16.22 19.62
CA ALA A 251 -17.96 16.98 18.37
C ALA A 251 -16.58 17.26 17.76
N SER A 252 -15.50 16.68 18.29
CA SER A 252 -14.15 16.82 17.75
C SER A 252 -13.99 16.13 16.39
N GLU A 253 -13.11 16.64 15.56
CA GLU A 253 -12.79 16.01 14.27
C GLU A 253 -12.33 14.55 14.45
N GLN A 254 -11.60 14.25 15.52
CA GLN A 254 -11.14 12.90 15.85
C GLN A 254 -12.31 11.96 16.19
N ALA A 255 -13.29 12.43 16.97
CA ALA A 255 -14.46 11.63 17.31
C ALA A 255 -15.37 11.44 16.07
N LEU A 256 -15.63 12.50 15.32
CA LEU A 256 -16.44 12.46 14.10
C LEU A 256 -15.81 11.53 13.05
N HIS A 257 -14.50 11.54 12.90
CA HIS A 257 -13.79 10.62 12.03
C HIS A 257 -14.11 9.14 12.32
N TRP A 258 -14.09 8.73 13.60
CA TRP A 258 -14.41 7.34 13.95
C TRP A 258 -15.89 7.00 13.75
N ILE A 259 -16.79 7.97 13.92
CA ILE A 259 -18.20 7.80 13.60
C ILE A 259 -18.39 7.60 12.09
N GLU A 260 -17.68 8.34 11.26
CA GLU A 260 -17.65 8.18 9.79
C GLU A 260 -17.14 6.79 9.38
N VAL A 261 -16.04 6.33 9.98
CA VAL A 261 -15.52 4.96 9.75
C VAL A 261 -16.58 3.91 10.08
N ARG A 262 -17.32 4.06 11.18
CA ARG A 262 -18.40 3.14 11.54
C ARG A 262 -19.60 3.20 10.59
N ALA A 263 -19.91 4.36 10.03
CA ALA A 263 -20.93 4.49 9.00
C ALA A 263 -20.55 3.74 7.72
N ASP A 264 -19.28 3.81 7.30
CA ASP A 264 -18.75 3.06 6.17
C ASP A 264 -18.73 1.54 6.44
N LEU A 265 -18.35 1.13 7.64
CA LEU A 265 -18.39 -0.29 8.04
C LEU A 265 -19.81 -0.85 8.01
N ALA A 266 -20.82 -0.08 8.44
CA ALA A 266 -22.24 -0.46 8.32
C ALA A 266 -22.66 -0.62 6.85
N MET A 267 -22.20 0.26 5.97
CA MET A 267 -22.42 0.14 4.52
C MET A 267 -21.81 -1.16 3.96
N LEU A 268 -20.55 -1.46 4.33
CA LEU A 268 -19.85 -2.68 3.91
C LEU A 268 -20.51 -3.95 4.47
N ALA A 269 -21.13 -3.87 5.64
CA ALA A 269 -21.90 -4.95 6.25
C ALA A 269 -23.28 -5.16 5.59
N GLY A 270 -23.68 -4.31 4.64
CA GLY A 270 -25.00 -4.38 4.01
C GLY A 270 -26.13 -3.82 4.85
N ASP A 271 -25.84 -2.96 5.86
CA ASP A 271 -26.82 -2.28 6.71
C ASP A 271 -26.96 -0.79 6.32
N PRO A 272 -27.77 -0.48 5.28
CA PRO A 272 -27.96 0.89 4.83
C PRO A 272 -28.70 1.76 5.85
N VAL A 273 -29.51 1.18 6.70
CA VAL A 273 -30.27 1.90 7.75
C VAL A 273 -29.31 2.48 8.79
N ARG A 274 -28.46 1.62 9.34
CA ARG A 274 -27.44 2.03 10.31
C ARG A 274 -26.45 3.03 9.69
N SER A 275 -25.99 2.77 8.48
CA SER A 275 -25.10 3.67 7.77
C SER A 275 -25.74 5.05 7.56
N CYS A 276 -26.98 5.10 7.06
CA CYS A 276 -27.71 6.34 6.87
C CYS A 276 -27.88 7.13 8.19
N ARG A 277 -28.37 6.48 9.25
CA ARG A 277 -28.57 7.10 10.57
C ARG A 277 -27.26 7.69 11.11
N THR A 278 -26.17 6.97 10.96
CA THR A 278 -24.85 7.42 11.42
C THR A 278 -24.36 8.63 10.62
N TRP A 279 -24.50 8.63 9.29
CA TRP A 279 -24.14 9.78 8.46
C TRP A 279 -25.00 11.03 8.73
N LEU A 280 -26.30 10.86 9.01
CA LEU A 280 -27.16 11.97 9.44
C LEU A 280 -26.70 12.56 10.78
N THR A 281 -26.25 11.72 11.71
CA THR A 281 -25.67 12.16 12.99
C THR A 281 -24.38 12.97 12.78
N VAL A 282 -23.48 12.48 11.92
CA VAL A 282 -22.23 13.21 11.58
C VAL A 282 -22.53 14.57 10.98
N ALA A 283 -23.43 14.64 9.99
CA ALA A 283 -23.78 15.91 9.34
C ALA A 283 -24.38 16.91 10.35
N SER A 284 -25.28 16.45 11.22
CA SER A 284 -25.89 17.26 12.27
C SER A 284 -24.85 17.77 13.28
N ALA A 285 -23.95 16.89 13.72
CA ALA A 285 -22.88 17.25 14.67
C ALA A 285 -21.92 18.30 14.10
N ARG A 286 -21.51 18.15 12.84
CA ARG A 286 -20.65 19.13 12.14
C ARG A 286 -21.31 20.53 12.04
N LEU A 287 -22.58 20.56 11.65
CA LEU A 287 -23.35 21.81 11.59
C LEU A 287 -23.57 22.44 12.98
N THR A 288 -23.79 21.64 14.01
CA THR A 288 -23.95 22.11 15.39
C THR A 288 -22.63 22.63 15.96
N ALA A 289 -21.51 22.06 15.53
CA ALA A 289 -20.17 22.56 15.85
C ALA A 289 -19.80 23.86 15.10
N GLY A 290 -20.71 24.42 14.29
CA GLY A 290 -20.52 25.68 13.59
C GLY A 290 -19.80 25.57 12.23
N GLN A 291 -19.64 24.35 11.69
CA GLN A 291 -19.11 24.19 10.34
C GLN A 291 -20.11 24.73 9.30
N SER A 292 -19.58 25.38 8.26
CA SER A 292 -20.42 25.90 7.18
C SER A 292 -21.07 24.81 6.36
N PRO A 293 -22.34 24.98 5.89
CA PRO A 293 -23.04 24.02 5.05
C PRO A 293 -22.31 23.64 3.75
N ASP A 294 -21.48 24.53 3.23
CA ASP A 294 -20.65 24.34 2.01
C ASP A 294 -19.27 23.74 2.29
N THR A 295 -18.97 23.43 3.54
CA THR A 295 -17.76 22.70 3.89
C THR A 295 -17.78 21.29 3.27
N PRO A 296 -16.71 20.86 2.55
CA PRO A 296 -16.69 19.54 1.88
C PRO A 296 -17.04 18.35 2.78
N ALA A 297 -16.66 18.41 4.06
CA ALA A 297 -16.97 17.34 5.02
C ALA A 297 -18.47 17.28 5.37
N VAL A 298 -19.15 18.43 5.48
CA VAL A 298 -20.60 18.51 5.71
C VAL A 298 -21.37 18.06 4.47
N GLU A 299 -21.00 18.55 3.29
CA GLU A 299 -21.60 18.12 2.02
C GLU A 299 -21.49 16.61 1.83
N SER A 300 -20.29 16.04 2.04
CA SER A 300 -20.01 14.62 1.91
C SER A 300 -20.86 13.78 2.87
N ALA A 301 -20.97 14.18 4.13
CA ALA A 301 -21.79 13.45 5.11
C ALA A 301 -23.25 13.40 4.70
N VAL A 302 -23.82 14.52 4.22
CA VAL A 302 -25.23 14.56 3.74
C VAL A 302 -25.40 13.75 2.45
N ASP A 303 -24.40 13.75 1.56
CA ASP A 303 -24.41 12.96 0.32
C ASP A 303 -24.38 11.45 0.60
N HIS A 304 -23.53 11.01 1.54
CA HIS A 304 -23.48 9.63 1.98
C HIS A 304 -24.79 9.21 2.65
N ALA A 305 -25.35 10.03 3.55
CA ALA A 305 -26.65 9.77 4.17
C ALA A 305 -27.74 9.59 3.11
N HIS A 306 -27.82 10.49 2.13
CA HIS A 306 -28.80 10.40 1.04
C HIS A 306 -28.58 9.14 0.17
N HIS A 307 -27.34 8.79 -0.13
CA HIS A 307 -27.02 7.58 -0.89
C HIS A 307 -27.51 6.33 -0.15
N GLN A 308 -27.25 6.22 1.15
CA GLN A 308 -27.66 5.08 1.94
C GLN A 308 -29.18 5.05 2.15
N TRP A 309 -29.84 6.19 2.37
CA TRP A 309 -31.29 6.28 2.49
C TRP A 309 -32.04 5.69 1.29
N ARG A 310 -31.52 5.91 0.08
CA ARG A 310 -32.10 5.34 -1.15
C ARG A 310 -31.98 3.81 -1.24
N ARG A 311 -31.15 3.19 -0.43
CA ARG A 311 -30.89 1.74 -0.39
C ARG A 311 -31.66 1.06 0.74
N ILE A 312 -32.43 1.80 1.50
CA ILE A 312 -33.29 1.24 2.57
C ILE A 312 -34.51 0.61 1.91
N ASP A 313 -34.59 -0.71 2.00
CA ASP A 313 -35.71 -1.48 1.43
C ASP A 313 -36.99 -1.39 2.30
N ASP A 314 -36.85 -1.20 3.63
CA ASP A 314 -37.97 -1.06 4.53
C ASP A 314 -38.59 0.34 4.43
N PRO A 315 -39.87 0.45 3.92
CA PRO A 315 -40.54 1.73 3.76
C PRO A 315 -40.79 2.46 5.07
N ALA A 316 -40.94 1.75 6.19
CA ALA A 316 -41.17 2.35 7.50
C ALA A 316 -39.94 3.07 8.01
N LEU A 317 -38.75 2.42 7.89
CA LEU A 317 -37.47 3.01 8.25
C LEU A 317 -37.07 4.14 7.31
N ALA A 318 -37.36 4.02 6.01
CA ALA A 318 -37.12 5.09 5.05
C ALA A 318 -37.99 6.33 5.36
N ARG A 319 -39.27 6.13 5.79
CA ARG A 319 -40.16 7.22 6.23
C ARG A 319 -39.70 7.86 7.54
N GLU A 320 -39.13 7.10 8.46
CA GLU A 320 -38.55 7.62 9.72
C GLU A 320 -37.39 8.57 9.48
N LEU A 321 -36.43 8.16 8.63
CA LEU A 321 -35.20 8.92 8.41
C LEU A 321 -35.32 10.05 7.36
N GLY A 322 -36.32 9.96 6.50
CA GLY A 322 -36.53 10.91 5.42
C GLY A 322 -36.70 12.37 5.85
N PRO A 323 -37.50 12.71 6.87
CA PRO A 323 -37.65 14.08 7.34
C PRO A 323 -36.34 14.70 7.82
N ILE A 324 -35.51 13.93 8.53
CA ILE A 324 -34.18 14.38 8.99
C ILE A 324 -33.26 14.68 7.77
N LEU A 325 -33.31 13.84 6.76
CA LEU A 325 -32.57 14.05 5.53
C LEU A 325 -33.09 15.29 4.78
N VAL A 326 -34.37 15.54 4.72
CA VAL A 326 -34.97 16.76 4.14
C VAL A 326 -34.47 18.01 4.84
N GLU A 327 -34.49 18.03 6.16
CA GLU A 327 -34.03 19.15 6.97
C GLU A 327 -32.52 19.44 6.67
N LEU A 328 -31.70 18.40 6.69
CA LEU A 328 -30.27 18.57 6.37
C LEU A 328 -30.06 19.03 4.93
N ARG A 329 -30.80 18.49 3.95
CA ARG A 329 -30.69 18.92 2.55
C ARG A 329 -31.18 20.35 2.32
N SER A 330 -32.13 20.84 3.08
CA SER A 330 -32.56 22.25 2.98
C SER A 330 -31.43 23.22 3.41
N ARG A 331 -30.61 22.81 4.35
CA ARG A 331 -29.45 23.59 4.85
C ARG A 331 -28.19 23.36 4.02
N VAL A 332 -28.03 22.14 3.45
CA VAL A 332 -26.86 21.67 2.68
C VAL A 332 -27.34 21.22 1.30
N PRO A 333 -27.58 22.12 0.35
CA PRO A 333 -28.14 21.78 -0.95
C PRO A 333 -27.21 20.86 -1.78
N GLY A 334 -25.89 20.91 -1.53
CA GLY A 334 -24.90 20.11 -2.24
C GLY A 334 -24.68 20.56 -3.69
N ARG A 335 -23.74 19.91 -4.39
CA ARG A 335 -23.38 20.26 -5.77
C ARG A 335 -24.37 19.78 -6.83
N ARG A 336 -25.21 18.79 -6.51
CA ARG A 336 -26.21 18.23 -7.42
C ARG A 336 -27.53 18.98 -7.32
N ARG A 337 -27.87 19.74 -8.38
CA ARG A 337 -29.18 20.40 -8.47
C ARG A 337 -30.31 19.36 -8.39
N GLY A 338 -31.38 19.67 -7.65
CA GLY A 338 -32.56 18.80 -7.53
C GLY A 338 -32.44 17.68 -6.48
N ALA A 339 -31.40 17.67 -5.65
CA ALA A 339 -31.22 16.65 -4.62
C ALA A 339 -32.36 16.68 -3.58
N LEU A 340 -32.77 17.87 -3.14
CA LEU A 340 -33.86 18.06 -2.19
C LEU A 340 -35.23 17.65 -2.80
N GLU A 341 -35.52 18.06 -4.04
CA GLU A 341 -36.70 17.67 -4.77
C GLU A 341 -36.80 16.16 -4.97
N ASN A 342 -35.69 15.50 -5.13
CA ASN A 342 -35.61 14.05 -5.24
C ASN A 342 -36.05 13.37 -3.92
N VAL A 343 -35.53 13.82 -2.78
CA VAL A 343 -35.91 13.29 -1.46
C VAL A 343 -37.39 13.51 -1.23
N HIS A 344 -37.93 14.69 -1.50
CA HIS A 344 -39.38 14.97 -1.36
C HIS A 344 -40.22 14.09 -2.26
N ARG A 345 -39.83 13.84 -3.49
CA ARG A 345 -40.54 12.96 -4.43
C ARG A 345 -40.59 11.54 -3.91
N GLN A 346 -39.47 11.00 -3.47
CA GLN A 346 -39.39 9.63 -2.94
C GLN A 346 -40.15 9.48 -1.65
N LEU A 347 -40.14 10.46 -0.73
CA LEU A 347 -40.97 10.45 0.48
C LEU A 347 -42.47 10.42 0.18
N ARG A 348 -42.93 11.25 -0.80
CA ARG A 348 -44.34 11.19 -1.22
C ARG A 348 -44.72 9.82 -1.78
N GLN A 349 -43.87 9.19 -2.57
CA GLN A 349 -44.09 7.83 -3.08
C GLN A 349 -44.23 6.82 -1.94
N LEU A 350 -43.37 6.88 -0.93
CA LEU A 350 -43.40 6.01 0.25
C LEU A 350 -44.66 6.22 1.11
N GLN A 351 -45.28 7.42 1.09
CA GLN A 351 -46.53 7.72 1.79
C GLN A 351 -47.76 7.18 1.08
N VAL A 352 -47.71 7.06 -0.27
CA VAL A 352 -48.86 6.56 -1.08
C VAL A 352 -48.86 5.03 -1.14
N SER A 353 -47.73 4.38 -0.91
CA SER A 353 -47.55 2.92 -1.04
C SER A 353 -47.77 2.18 0.29
N GLY A 354 -48.15 2.82 1.36
CA GLY A 354 -48.43 2.25 2.68
C GLY A 354 -49.79 2.67 3.18
#